data_efc11e1f02bd75a2ebb985648bffc162
#
_entry.id   efc11e1f02bd75a2ebb985648bffc162
#
_cell.length_a   1.000
_cell.length_b   1.000
_cell.length_c   1.000
_cell.angle_alpha   90.00
_cell.angle_beta   90.00
_cell.angle_gamma   90.00
#
_symmetry.space_group_name_H-M   'P 1'
#
loop_
_entity.id
_entity.type
_entity.pdbx_description
1 polymer ?
#
loop_
_entity_poly.entity_id
_entity_poly.type
_entity_poly.pdbx_seq_one_letter_code
_entity_poly.pdbx_strand_id
1 'polypeptide(L)'
;AAPNNKLGVNLLEAISDLYQSFRNNASDGPTNLYYNGLLSANNSLANAEAYRYGSESQYNAIRYAWIYIENVAKVPDMTEDERNERIAEAKTIIALSYAEMFRYVGGVCWIDHSIEPNETMEFPRLTFAETADKIVGLLNEAIPYLKWKQDEIEDGRMTKAGAMGLKLRILLFAASPTFNSDTKWHSQADEYTCYGNYSKKRWED
;
A
#
# COMPACT_ATOMS: atom_id res chain seq x y z
N ALA A 1 -6.53 1.32 -12.95
CA ALA A 1 -7.21 0.03 -13.08
C ALA A 1 -8.49 0.07 -12.23
N ALA A 2 -9.59 -0.50 -12.71
CA ALA A 2 -10.81 -0.57 -11.93
C ALA A 2 -10.56 -1.34 -10.62
N PRO A 3 -11.06 -0.87 -9.48
CA PRO A 3 -10.84 -1.50 -8.17
C PRO A 3 -11.23 -2.98 -8.14
N ASN A 4 -12.18 -3.36 -8.97
CA ASN A 4 -12.72 -4.73 -9.05
C ASN A 4 -11.77 -5.75 -9.67
N ASN A 5 -10.68 -5.30 -10.29
CA ASN A 5 -9.75 -6.20 -10.96
C ASN A 5 -8.63 -6.72 -10.04
N LYS A 6 -8.48 -6.18 -8.83
CA LYS A 6 -7.40 -6.60 -7.91
C LYS A 6 -7.61 -7.99 -7.36
N LEU A 7 -8.85 -8.35 -7.13
CA LEU A 7 -9.24 -9.62 -6.50
C LEU A 7 -10.10 -10.50 -7.42
N GLY A 8 -10.26 -10.12 -8.68
CA GLY A 8 -11.17 -10.77 -9.61
C GLY A 8 -12.59 -10.20 -9.58
N VAL A 9 -13.40 -10.66 -10.51
CA VAL A 9 -14.80 -10.22 -10.63
C VAL A 9 -15.61 -10.78 -9.46
N ASN A 10 -16.32 -9.90 -8.76
CA ASN A 10 -17.22 -10.23 -7.64
C ASN A 10 -16.56 -10.88 -6.41
N LEU A 11 -15.25 -10.77 -6.26
CA LEU A 11 -14.58 -11.50 -5.20
C LEU A 11 -14.85 -10.94 -3.81
N LEU A 12 -14.88 -9.61 -3.65
CA LEU A 12 -15.16 -8.99 -2.35
C LEU A 12 -16.55 -9.35 -1.84
N GLU A 13 -17.53 -9.41 -2.73
CA GLU A 13 -18.88 -9.86 -2.41
C GLU A 13 -18.89 -11.35 -2.04
N ALA A 14 -18.10 -12.15 -2.75
CA ALA A 14 -18.06 -13.60 -2.60
C ALA A 14 -17.33 -14.09 -1.33
N ILE A 15 -16.53 -13.24 -0.68
CA ILE A 15 -15.94 -13.55 0.64
C ILE A 15 -16.76 -13.07 1.81
N SER A 16 -17.92 -12.45 1.54
CA SER A 16 -18.91 -12.08 2.56
C SER A 16 -19.93 -13.20 2.76
N ASP A 17 -20.74 -13.07 3.79
CA ASP A 17 -21.91 -13.94 4.04
C ASP A 17 -23.13 -13.57 3.19
N LEU A 18 -23.04 -12.52 2.37
CA LEU A 18 -24.15 -12.01 1.56
C LEU A 18 -24.24 -12.63 0.18
N TYR A 19 -23.15 -13.20 -0.33
CA TYR A 19 -23.09 -13.73 -1.69
C TYR A 19 -22.18 -14.94 -1.79
N GLN A 20 -22.64 -15.98 -2.47
CA GLN A 20 -21.83 -17.15 -2.83
C GLN A 20 -21.81 -17.30 -4.35
N SER A 21 -20.61 -17.31 -4.94
CA SER A 21 -20.44 -17.60 -6.34
C SER A 21 -20.53 -19.13 -6.57
N PHE A 22 -21.29 -19.51 -7.58
CA PHE A 22 -21.37 -20.90 -8.05
C PHE A 22 -20.34 -21.21 -9.15
N ARG A 23 -19.57 -20.22 -9.59
CA ARG A 23 -18.59 -20.37 -10.64
C ARG A 23 -17.28 -20.95 -10.08
N ASN A 24 -16.81 -22.00 -10.72
CA ASN A 24 -15.63 -22.74 -10.30
C ASN A 24 -14.41 -22.51 -11.21
N ASN A 25 -14.50 -21.55 -12.13
CA ASN A 25 -13.39 -21.31 -13.03
C ASN A 25 -12.48 -20.18 -12.54
N ALA A 26 -11.25 -20.24 -12.95
CA ALA A 26 -10.20 -19.32 -12.56
C ALA A 26 -10.42 -17.88 -13.07
N SER A 27 -11.20 -17.71 -14.13
CA SER A 27 -11.45 -16.40 -14.75
C SER A 27 -12.42 -15.53 -13.98
N ASP A 28 -13.25 -16.14 -13.10
CA ASP A 28 -14.26 -15.42 -12.32
C ASP A 28 -13.82 -15.09 -10.89
N GLY A 29 -12.55 -15.18 -10.66
CA GLY A 29 -11.98 -14.96 -9.35
C GLY A 29 -11.82 -16.25 -8.57
N PRO A 30 -10.91 -16.27 -7.62
CA PRO A 30 -10.54 -17.45 -6.87
C PRO A 30 -11.50 -17.75 -5.71
N THR A 31 -12.79 -17.65 -5.93
CA THR A 31 -13.82 -17.84 -4.93
C THR A 31 -13.63 -19.15 -4.16
N ASN A 32 -13.31 -20.22 -4.88
CA ASN A 32 -13.05 -21.52 -4.26
C ASN A 32 -11.79 -21.54 -3.38
N LEU A 33 -10.76 -20.77 -3.72
CA LEU A 33 -9.56 -20.65 -2.90
C LEU A 33 -9.87 -19.98 -1.56
N TYR A 34 -10.73 -18.97 -1.54
CA TYR A 34 -11.14 -18.31 -0.31
C TYR A 34 -12.08 -19.16 0.53
N TYR A 35 -13.17 -19.65 -0.03
CA TYR A 35 -14.15 -20.45 0.71
C TYR A 35 -13.56 -21.74 1.28
N ASN A 36 -12.65 -22.36 0.56
CA ASN A 36 -12.04 -23.62 0.99
C ASN A 36 -10.78 -23.41 1.83
N GLY A 37 -10.40 -22.18 2.15
CA GLY A 37 -9.19 -21.86 2.90
C GLY A 37 -7.89 -22.27 2.17
N LEU A 38 -7.94 -22.42 0.86
CA LEU A 38 -6.81 -22.86 0.03
C LEU A 38 -5.92 -21.70 -0.42
N LEU A 39 -6.30 -20.47 -0.10
CA LEU A 39 -5.48 -19.31 -0.42
C LEU A 39 -4.20 -19.35 0.42
N SER A 40 -3.08 -19.32 -0.26
CA SER A 40 -1.76 -19.27 0.36
C SER A 40 -0.80 -18.47 -0.52
N ALA A 41 0.36 -18.11 0.01
CA ALA A 41 1.41 -17.45 -0.76
C ALA A 41 1.80 -18.25 -2.02
N ASN A 42 1.74 -19.58 -1.95
CA ASN A 42 2.06 -20.47 -3.07
C ASN A 42 0.91 -20.64 -4.07
N ASN A 43 -0.34 -20.45 -3.64
CA ASN A 43 -1.54 -20.62 -4.47
C ASN A 43 -2.13 -19.31 -4.97
N SER A 44 -1.70 -18.18 -4.42
CA SER A 44 -2.20 -16.84 -4.80
C SER A 44 -1.93 -16.50 -6.26
N LEU A 45 -0.92 -17.12 -6.86
CA LEU A 45 -0.47 -16.86 -8.23
C LEU A 45 -1.07 -17.81 -9.27
N ALA A 46 -1.83 -18.83 -8.87
CA ALA A 46 -2.41 -19.79 -9.80
C ALA A 46 -3.33 -19.16 -10.86
N ASN A 47 -3.77 -17.91 -10.61
CA ASN A 47 -4.59 -17.11 -11.51
C ASN A 47 -4.14 -15.66 -11.47
N ALA A 48 -2.96 -15.39 -12.02
CA ALA A 48 -2.32 -14.08 -12.02
C ALA A 48 -3.23 -12.93 -12.53
N GLU A 49 -4.18 -13.22 -13.40
CA GLU A 49 -5.14 -12.24 -13.88
C GLU A 49 -6.20 -11.86 -12.84
N ALA A 50 -6.53 -12.76 -11.92
CA ALA A 50 -7.52 -12.52 -10.87
C ALA A 50 -6.92 -11.83 -9.62
N TYR A 51 -5.62 -11.99 -9.39
CA TYR A 51 -4.86 -11.42 -8.27
C TYR A 51 -3.86 -10.38 -8.73
N ARG A 52 -4.36 -9.24 -9.11
CA ARG A 52 -3.50 -8.18 -9.65
C ARG A 52 -2.64 -7.47 -8.63
N TYR A 53 -2.88 -7.60 -7.33
CA TYR A 53 -1.99 -7.01 -6.34
C TYR A 53 -0.57 -7.61 -6.38
N GLY A 54 -0.41 -8.89 -6.75
CA GLY A 54 0.89 -9.51 -6.97
C GLY A 54 1.53 -9.17 -8.33
N SER A 55 0.73 -8.73 -9.31
CA SER A 55 1.18 -8.34 -10.65
C SER A 55 1.25 -6.83 -10.87
N GLU A 56 0.68 -6.04 -9.98
CA GLU A 56 0.80 -4.58 -10.04
C GLU A 56 2.23 -4.19 -9.69
N SER A 57 2.84 -3.45 -10.60
CA SER A 57 4.23 -3.00 -10.48
C SER A 57 4.35 -1.84 -9.47
N GLN A 58 4.00 -2.07 -8.20
CA GLN A 58 4.08 -1.05 -7.15
C GLN A 58 5.50 -0.48 -7.01
N TYR A 59 6.50 -1.35 -7.09
CA TYR A 59 7.90 -0.92 -7.07
C TYR A 59 8.30 -0.08 -8.30
N ASN A 60 7.62 -0.23 -9.44
CA ASN A 60 7.85 0.68 -10.58
C ASN A 60 7.33 2.08 -10.26
N ALA A 61 6.14 2.19 -9.65
CA ALA A 61 5.61 3.49 -9.22
C ALA A 61 6.53 4.17 -8.20
N ILE A 62 7.01 3.40 -7.21
CA ILE A 62 7.97 3.87 -6.20
C ILE A 62 9.25 4.35 -6.87
N ARG A 63 9.82 3.56 -7.78
CA ARG A 63 11.04 3.91 -8.51
C ARG A 63 10.88 5.21 -9.32
N TYR A 64 9.80 5.35 -10.08
CA TYR A 64 9.57 6.56 -10.86
C TYR A 64 9.36 7.79 -9.96
N ALA A 65 8.69 7.63 -8.84
CA ALA A 65 8.52 8.72 -7.87
C ALA A 65 9.86 9.15 -7.26
N TRP A 66 10.76 8.22 -6.92
CA TRP A 66 12.11 8.54 -6.45
C TRP A 66 12.95 9.20 -7.52
N ILE A 67 12.96 8.70 -8.76
CA ILE A 67 13.63 9.35 -9.90
C ILE A 67 13.16 10.81 -10.04
N TYR A 68 11.85 11.04 -9.90
CA TYR A 68 11.31 12.39 -9.95
C TYR A 68 11.85 13.26 -8.80
N ILE A 69 11.78 12.79 -7.56
CA ILE A 69 12.23 13.51 -6.36
C ILE A 69 13.71 13.91 -6.49
N GLU A 70 14.56 13.00 -6.94
CA GLU A 70 16.00 13.21 -7.08
C GLU A 70 16.38 14.17 -8.22
N ASN A 71 15.50 14.34 -9.19
CA ASN A 71 15.80 15.15 -10.37
C ASN A 71 14.99 16.46 -10.46
N VAL A 72 13.93 16.63 -9.69
CA VAL A 72 13.07 17.82 -9.78
C VAL A 72 13.82 19.13 -9.49
N ALA A 73 14.88 19.09 -8.70
CA ALA A 73 15.74 20.25 -8.44
C ALA A 73 16.46 20.78 -9.68
N LYS A 74 16.57 19.98 -10.75
CA LYS A 74 17.22 20.34 -12.02
C LYS A 74 16.27 21.11 -12.97
N VAL A 75 14.97 21.21 -12.63
CA VAL A 75 13.99 21.95 -13.44
C VAL A 75 14.15 23.45 -13.20
N PRO A 76 14.57 24.24 -14.22
CA PRO A 76 15.04 25.61 -14.00
C PRO A 76 13.92 26.63 -13.81
N ASP A 77 12.73 26.35 -14.28
CA ASP A 77 11.57 27.23 -14.35
C ASP A 77 10.49 26.90 -13.30
N MET A 78 10.83 26.05 -12.32
CA MET A 78 9.93 25.69 -11.23
C MET A 78 10.28 26.48 -9.96
N THR A 79 9.29 27.11 -9.35
CA THR A 79 9.44 27.79 -8.06
C THR A 79 9.70 26.76 -6.93
N GLU A 80 10.26 27.23 -5.80
CA GLU A 80 10.50 26.38 -4.65
C GLU A 80 9.21 25.78 -4.07
N ASP A 81 8.15 26.57 -3.99
CA ASP A 81 6.84 26.10 -3.50
C ASP A 81 6.24 25.04 -4.40
N GLU A 82 6.27 25.23 -5.72
CA GLU A 82 5.83 24.22 -6.69
C GLU A 82 6.66 22.95 -6.57
N ARG A 83 7.98 23.08 -6.44
CA ARG A 83 8.88 21.92 -6.28
C ARG A 83 8.53 21.14 -5.03
N ASN A 84 8.33 21.81 -3.89
CA ASN A 84 7.97 21.18 -2.64
C ASN A 84 6.61 20.48 -2.72
N GLU A 85 5.62 21.11 -3.37
CA GLU A 85 4.32 20.50 -3.63
C GLU A 85 4.46 19.23 -4.49
N ARG A 86 5.22 19.27 -5.58
CA ARG A 86 5.44 18.10 -6.46
C ARG A 86 6.20 16.97 -5.77
N ILE A 87 7.19 17.29 -4.93
CA ILE A 87 7.88 16.30 -4.09
C ILE A 87 6.89 15.66 -3.10
N ALA A 88 6.01 16.45 -2.50
CA ALA A 88 5.01 15.94 -1.58
C ALA A 88 3.98 15.02 -2.26
N GLU A 89 3.56 15.35 -3.48
CA GLU A 89 2.73 14.46 -4.30
C GLU A 89 3.45 13.13 -4.59
N ALA A 90 4.72 13.18 -5.00
CA ALA A 90 5.51 11.99 -5.28
C ALA A 90 5.68 11.12 -4.01
N LYS A 91 5.97 11.71 -2.85
CA LYS A 91 6.00 11.01 -1.55
C LYS A 91 4.65 10.37 -1.21
N THR A 92 3.54 11.04 -1.50
CA THR A 92 2.19 10.50 -1.28
C THR A 92 1.92 9.29 -2.19
N ILE A 93 2.41 9.31 -3.45
CA ILE A 93 2.32 8.16 -4.37
C ILE A 93 3.15 6.99 -3.85
N ILE A 94 4.36 7.24 -3.35
CA ILE A 94 5.19 6.20 -2.71
C ILE A 94 4.46 5.60 -1.52
N ALA A 95 3.93 6.44 -0.62
CA ALA A 95 3.19 6.00 0.55
C ALA A 95 1.94 5.18 0.17
N LEU A 96 1.19 5.59 -0.86
CA LEU A 96 0.04 4.86 -1.38
C LEU A 96 0.44 3.48 -1.92
N SER A 97 1.53 3.40 -2.68
CA SER A 97 2.05 2.15 -3.24
C SER A 97 2.47 1.17 -2.14
N TYR A 98 3.18 1.65 -1.13
CA TYR A 98 3.53 0.84 0.04
C TYR A 98 2.30 0.46 0.87
N ALA A 99 1.33 1.36 1.06
CA ALA A 99 0.10 1.09 1.78
C ALA A 99 -0.72 -0.03 1.14
N GLU A 100 -0.76 -0.08 -0.19
CA GLU A 100 -1.42 -1.17 -0.91
C GLU A 100 -0.71 -2.51 -0.68
N MET A 101 0.61 -2.58 -0.76
CA MET A 101 1.35 -3.80 -0.44
C MET A 101 1.20 -4.20 1.04
N PHE A 102 1.33 -3.24 1.95
CA PHE A 102 1.21 -3.44 3.40
C PHE A 102 -0.12 -4.11 3.80
N ARG A 103 -1.22 -3.71 3.16
CA ARG A 103 -2.54 -4.29 3.43
C ARG A 103 -2.66 -5.78 3.10
N TYR A 104 -1.89 -6.26 2.14
CA TYR A 104 -1.97 -7.66 1.67
C TYR A 104 -0.90 -8.55 2.27
N VAL A 105 0.30 -8.02 2.49
CA VAL A 105 1.44 -8.86 2.87
C VAL A 105 2.10 -8.44 4.19
N GLY A 106 1.64 -7.36 4.82
CA GLY A 106 2.27 -6.82 6.03
C GLY A 106 3.58 -6.12 5.72
N GLY A 107 4.67 -6.48 6.41
CA GLY A 107 5.99 -5.92 6.17
C GLY A 107 6.49 -6.13 4.75
N VAL A 108 7.22 -5.16 4.20
CA VAL A 108 7.71 -5.17 2.80
C VAL A 108 9.18 -4.77 2.72
N CYS A 109 9.84 -5.07 1.60
CA CYS A 109 11.15 -4.52 1.31
C CYS A 109 11.01 -3.02 1.03
N TRP A 110 11.81 -2.20 1.73
CA TRP A 110 11.72 -0.75 1.63
C TRP A 110 12.84 -0.19 0.77
N ILE A 111 12.47 0.60 -0.24
CA ILE A 111 13.39 1.29 -1.14
C ILE A 111 13.16 2.79 -0.96
N ASP A 112 14.19 3.53 -0.63
CA ASP A 112 14.15 4.96 -0.28
C ASP A 112 14.90 5.87 -1.26
N HIS A 113 15.25 5.32 -2.42
CA HIS A 113 15.93 6.03 -3.51
C HIS A 113 15.67 5.35 -4.87
N SER A 114 16.11 5.96 -5.97
CA SER A 114 16.12 5.32 -7.27
C SER A 114 17.31 4.35 -7.38
N ILE A 115 17.02 3.08 -7.65
CA ILE A 115 18.06 2.05 -7.76
C ILE A 115 18.94 2.29 -8.99
N GLU A 116 20.24 2.36 -8.76
CA GLU A 116 21.24 2.52 -9.82
C GLU A 116 21.53 1.17 -10.53
N PRO A 117 21.93 1.18 -11.83
CA PRO A 117 22.11 -0.04 -12.61
C PRO A 117 23.10 -1.07 -12.05
N ASN A 118 24.08 -0.62 -11.25
CA ASN A 118 25.12 -1.48 -10.67
C ASN A 118 24.97 -1.66 -9.15
N GLU A 119 23.85 -1.27 -8.59
CA GLU A 119 23.58 -1.38 -7.17
C GLU A 119 23.24 -2.81 -6.76
N THR A 120 23.72 -3.23 -5.59
CA THR A 120 23.36 -4.53 -5.02
C THR A 120 21.94 -4.50 -4.52
N MET A 121 21.10 -5.38 -5.04
CA MET A 121 19.67 -5.48 -4.73
C MET A 121 19.43 -6.24 -3.41
N GLU A 122 19.94 -5.73 -2.30
CA GLU A 122 19.78 -6.34 -0.98
C GLU A 122 18.89 -5.47 -0.08
N PHE A 123 17.58 -5.59 -0.23
CA PHE A 123 16.59 -4.87 0.56
C PHE A 123 15.88 -5.85 1.51
N PRO A 124 16.26 -5.92 2.79
CA PRO A 124 15.61 -6.80 3.74
C PRO A 124 14.14 -6.40 3.93
N ARG A 125 13.32 -7.41 4.18
CA ARG A 125 11.92 -7.19 4.53
C ARG A 125 11.83 -6.50 5.90
N LEU A 126 11.15 -5.38 5.96
CA LEU A 126 10.84 -4.70 7.22
C LEU A 126 9.74 -5.44 7.97
N THR A 127 9.68 -5.24 9.28
CA THR A 127 8.57 -5.69 10.10
C THR A 127 7.28 -4.94 9.75
N PHE A 128 6.15 -5.47 10.23
CA PHE A 128 4.85 -4.81 10.13
C PHE A 128 4.88 -3.40 10.75
N ALA A 129 5.47 -3.28 11.95
CA ALA A 129 5.59 -2.02 12.67
C ALA A 129 6.43 -1.00 11.88
N GLU A 130 7.65 -1.38 11.48
CA GLU A 130 8.55 -0.50 10.73
C GLU A 130 7.94 -0.05 9.41
N THR A 131 7.22 -0.93 8.72
CA THR A 131 6.56 -0.58 7.46
C THR A 131 5.45 0.45 7.68
N ALA A 132 4.60 0.26 8.70
CA ALA A 132 3.57 1.22 9.07
C ALA A 132 4.17 2.59 9.40
N ASP A 133 5.21 2.61 10.23
CA ASP A 133 5.89 3.84 10.67
C ASP A 133 6.52 4.59 9.48
N LYS A 134 7.16 3.88 8.56
CA LYS A 134 7.75 4.50 7.36
C LYS A 134 6.69 5.08 6.41
N ILE A 135 5.57 4.39 6.20
CA ILE A 135 4.45 4.93 5.39
C ILE A 135 3.91 6.21 6.04
N VAL A 136 3.67 6.18 7.35
CA VAL A 136 3.18 7.35 8.10
C VAL A 136 4.21 8.48 8.08
N GLY A 137 5.50 8.15 8.19
CA GLY A 137 6.60 9.10 8.08
C GLY A 137 6.60 9.88 6.76
N LEU A 138 6.51 9.17 5.62
CA LEU A 138 6.40 9.81 4.29
C LEU A 138 5.20 10.75 4.19
N LEU A 139 4.05 10.34 4.73
CA LEU A 139 2.85 11.18 4.73
C LEU A 139 3.00 12.41 5.62
N ASN A 140 3.65 12.28 6.79
CA ASN A 140 3.94 13.41 7.65
C ASN A 140 4.86 14.43 6.97
N GLU A 141 5.82 13.98 6.16
CA GLU A 141 6.70 14.85 5.38
C GLU A 141 5.96 15.51 4.21
N ALA A 142 4.99 14.84 3.60
CA ALA A 142 4.26 15.33 2.44
C ALA A 142 3.15 16.32 2.81
N ILE A 143 2.34 16.00 3.82
CA ILE A 143 1.14 16.74 4.21
C ILE A 143 1.33 18.27 4.35
N PRO A 144 2.42 18.79 4.94
CA PRO A 144 2.61 20.24 5.08
C PRO A 144 2.62 21.00 3.75
N TYR A 145 3.13 20.38 2.68
CA TYR A 145 3.34 21.01 1.38
C TYR A 145 2.20 20.80 0.38
N LEU A 146 1.25 19.92 0.69
CA LEU A 146 0.09 19.68 -0.18
C LEU A 146 -0.98 20.76 0.01
N LYS A 147 -1.64 21.13 -1.08
CA LYS A 147 -2.81 22.01 -1.06
C LYS A 147 -4.06 21.27 -0.57
N TRP A 148 -4.96 21.99 0.08
CA TRP A 148 -6.27 21.45 0.47
C TRP A 148 -7.15 21.13 -0.73
N LYS A 149 -7.09 21.96 -1.75
CA LYS A 149 -7.85 21.86 -2.99
C LYS A 149 -6.94 22.22 -4.16
N GLN A 150 -7.03 21.48 -5.22
CA GLN A 150 -6.36 21.78 -6.48
C GLN A 150 -7.25 22.69 -7.34
N ASP A 151 -6.63 23.39 -8.28
CA ASP A 151 -7.32 24.16 -9.31
C ASP A 151 -8.05 23.21 -10.27
N GLU A 152 -9.10 23.69 -10.97
CA GLU A 152 -9.91 22.84 -11.87
C GLU A 152 -9.09 22.12 -12.95
N ILE A 153 -8.03 22.74 -13.44
CA ILE A 153 -7.14 22.14 -14.46
C ILE A 153 -6.28 21.01 -13.86
N GLU A 154 -6.02 21.06 -12.56
CA GLU A 154 -5.21 20.08 -11.85
C GLU A 154 -6.07 19.09 -11.00
N ASP A 155 -7.37 19.05 -11.24
CA ASP A 155 -8.26 18.15 -10.53
C ASP A 155 -7.83 16.67 -10.70
N GLY A 156 -7.87 15.93 -9.60
CA GLY A 156 -7.36 14.55 -9.56
C GLY A 156 -5.92 14.40 -9.04
N ARG A 157 -5.19 15.50 -8.81
CA ARG A 157 -3.87 15.46 -8.15
C ARG A 157 -4.01 15.21 -6.65
N MET A 158 -2.89 14.83 -6.02
CA MET A 158 -2.86 14.58 -4.57
C MET A 158 -3.19 15.85 -3.79
N THR A 159 -4.04 15.72 -2.78
CA THR A 159 -4.43 16.80 -1.89
C THR A 159 -4.03 16.52 -0.46
N LYS A 160 -3.95 17.55 0.37
CA LYS A 160 -3.72 17.43 1.81
C LYS A 160 -4.77 16.53 2.46
N ALA A 161 -6.05 16.73 2.13
CA ALA A 161 -7.14 15.91 2.64
C ALA A 161 -6.97 14.43 2.23
N GLY A 162 -6.58 14.15 0.97
CA GLY A 162 -6.31 12.80 0.48
C GLY A 162 -5.15 12.12 1.22
N ALA A 163 -4.04 12.83 1.43
CA ALA A 163 -2.89 12.31 2.17
C ALA A 163 -3.22 12.05 3.65
N MET A 164 -3.98 12.95 4.30
CA MET A 164 -4.46 12.75 5.67
C MET A 164 -5.43 11.55 5.77
N GLY A 165 -6.33 11.41 4.80
CA GLY A 165 -7.24 10.26 4.72
C GLY A 165 -6.49 8.93 4.54
N LEU A 166 -5.44 8.91 3.70
CA LEU A 166 -4.58 7.75 3.56
C LEU A 166 -3.85 7.43 4.87
N LYS A 167 -3.28 8.43 5.54
CA LYS A 167 -2.63 8.26 6.85
C LYS A 167 -3.59 7.66 7.87
N LEU A 168 -4.79 8.24 8.02
CA LEU A 168 -5.83 7.72 8.92
C LEU A 168 -6.18 6.27 8.61
N ARG A 169 -6.36 5.94 7.33
CA ARG A 169 -6.67 4.58 6.90
C ARG A 169 -5.59 3.57 7.29
N ILE A 170 -4.30 3.93 7.19
CA ILE A 170 -3.19 3.06 7.58
C ILE A 170 -3.13 2.89 9.09
N LEU A 171 -3.27 3.98 9.85
CA LEU A 171 -3.28 3.92 11.32
C LEU A 171 -4.43 3.05 11.84
N LEU A 172 -5.65 3.25 11.35
CA LEU A 172 -6.81 2.44 11.72
C LEU A 172 -6.64 0.96 11.34
N PHE A 173 -6.10 0.69 10.15
CA PHE A 173 -5.82 -0.68 9.72
C PHE A 173 -4.82 -1.35 10.65
N ALA A 174 -3.70 -0.70 10.93
CA ALA A 174 -2.64 -1.23 11.77
C ALA A 174 -3.07 -1.35 13.26
N ALA A 175 -3.90 -0.43 13.76
CA ALA A 175 -4.43 -0.47 15.11
C ALA A 175 -5.54 -1.52 15.32
N SER A 176 -6.10 -2.08 14.24
CA SER A 176 -7.21 -3.03 14.36
C SER A 176 -6.83 -4.28 15.17
N PRO A 177 -7.82 -4.95 15.82
CA PRO A 177 -7.55 -6.10 16.69
C PRO A 177 -6.84 -7.26 16.00
N THR A 178 -6.93 -7.36 14.67
CA THR A 178 -6.21 -8.39 13.89
C THR A 178 -4.69 -8.23 13.99
N PHE A 179 -4.19 -6.99 14.05
CA PHE A 179 -2.76 -6.71 14.04
C PHE A 179 -2.23 -6.21 15.38
N ASN A 180 -3.05 -5.50 16.14
CA ASN A 180 -2.75 -4.91 17.45
C ASN A 180 -3.38 -5.76 18.56
N SER A 181 -2.79 -6.93 18.84
CA SER A 181 -3.33 -7.90 19.78
C SER A 181 -2.21 -8.74 20.39
N ASP A 182 -2.41 -9.15 21.65
CA ASP A 182 -1.59 -10.18 22.32
C ASP A 182 -1.97 -11.60 21.84
N THR A 183 -3.10 -11.73 21.17
CA THR A 183 -3.58 -13.01 20.62
C THR A 183 -3.08 -13.19 19.21
N LYS A 184 -2.39 -14.28 18.92
CA LYS A 184 -2.07 -14.70 17.56
C LYS A 184 -3.32 -15.33 16.92
N TRP A 185 -3.91 -14.63 15.97
CA TRP A 185 -5.09 -15.12 15.23
C TRP A 185 -4.76 -16.20 14.20
N HIS A 186 -3.48 -16.34 13.86
CA HIS A 186 -2.98 -17.34 12.95
C HIS A 186 -1.68 -17.94 13.49
N SER A 187 -1.49 -19.26 13.34
CA SER A 187 -0.31 -19.97 13.86
C SER A 187 1.03 -19.51 13.26
N GLN A 188 0.98 -18.95 12.04
CA GLN A 188 2.15 -18.42 11.34
C GLN A 188 2.29 -16.90 11.46
N ALA A 189 1.51 -16.26 12.35
CA ALA A 189 1.66 -14.83 12.59
C ALA A 189 3.01 -14.53 13.24
N ASP A 190 3.72 -13.57 12.67
CA ASP A 190 5.07 -13.15 13.04
C ASP A 190 5.18 -11.61 13.01
N GLU A 191 6.37 -11.08 13.29
CA GLU A 191 6.67 -9.65 13.27
C GLU A 191 6.50 -8.99 11.90
N TYR A 192 6.44 -9.77 10.82
CA TYR A 192 6.21 -9.27 9.46
C TYR A 192 4.72 -9.13 9.12
N THR A 193 3.86 -9.78 9.89
CA THR A 193 2.41 -9.85 9.61
C THR A 193 1.54 -9.13 10.64
N CYS A 194 2.06 -8.88 11.85
CA CYS A 194 1.36 -8.15 12.91
C CYS A 194 2.34 -7.56 13.93
N TYR A 195 1.82 -6.77 14.88
CA TYR A 195 2.66 -6.25 15.98
C TYR A 195 3.05 -7.31 17.02
N GLY A 196 2.29 -8.38 17.16
CA GLY A 196 2.50 -9.43 18.16
C GLY A 196 2.23 -9.02 19.60
N ASN A 197 1.76 -7.79 19.83
CA ASN A 197 1.35 -7.27 21.13
C ASN A 197 0.26 -6.22 21.00
N TYR A 198 -0.53 -6.05 22.05
CA TYR A 198 -1.50 -4.96 22.15
C TYR A 198 -0.85 -3.67 22.66
N SER A 199 -1.19 -2.54 22.05
CA SER A 199 -0.87 -1.21 22.55
C SER A 199 -2.05 -0.25 22.36
N LYS A 200 -2.52 0.34 23.46
CA LYS A 200 -3.57 1.36 23.43
C LYS A 200 -3.13 2.60 22.64
N LYS A 201 -1.86 2.95 22.70
CA LYS A 201 -1.29 4.10 22.02
C LYS A 201 -1.55 4.09 20.50
N ARG A 202 -1.58 2.90 19.87
CA ARG A 202 -1.87 2.78 18.42
C ARG A 202 -3.29 3.20 18.03
N TRP A 203 -4.19 3.32 19.02
CA TRP A 203 -5.53 3.90 18.83
C TRP A 203 -5.59 5.38 19.13
N GLU A 204 -4.59 5.92 19.83
CA GLU A 204 -4.51 7.31 20.23
C GLU A 204 -3.74 8.17 19.19
N ASP A 205 -2.87 7.53 18.39
CA ASP A 205 -2.08 8.15 17.32
C ASP A 205 -2.94 8.42 16.08
#